data_6c953f4a364b249459f147886b02cedc
#
_entry.id   6c953f4a364b249459f147886b02cedc
#
_cell.length_a   1.000
_cell.length_b   1.000
_cell.length_c   1.000
_cell.angle_alpha   90.00
_cell.angle_beta   90.00
_cell.angle_gamma   90.00
#
_symmetry.space_group_name_H-M   'P 1'
#
loop_
_entity.id
_entity.type
_entity.pdbx_description
1 polymer ?
#
loop_
_entity_poly.entity_id
_entity_poly.type
_entity_poly.pdbx_seq_one_letter_code
_entity_poly.pdbx_strand_id
1 'polypeptide(L)'
;TDIDGTLVKDASLLIDREYMSVIDRLIDKGIIFVVCSGRQFSSEFKLFAPIKHKLLYITDGGTVVRTPKEILKTNPMDEDIWKGMCRMVRDELPACDYFAATPDFCFAEDGGSPVFHLLRDSYGFEMREVDDITRLDRNDIIKFTVFHPDKCEELCTPVFIPAWNKKAHLAAAGKEWVDCNA
;
A
#
# COMPACT_ATOMS: atom_id res chain seq x y z
N THR A 1 11.10 3.12 11.35
CA THR A 1 10.98 4.44 10.71
C THR A 1 9.89 4.42 9.65
N ASP A 2 9.20 5.54 9.47
CA ASP A 2 8.40 5.83 8.28
C ASP A 2 9.31 6.25 7.11
N ILE A 3 8.76 6.26 5.89
CA ILE A 3 9.47 6.56 4.62
C ILE A 3 9.07 7.94 4.09
N ASP A 4 7.82 8.07 3.64
CA ASP A 4 7.35 9.25 2.91
C ASP A 4 7.18 10.45 3.84
N GLY A 5 7.80 11.57 3.50
CA GLY A 5 7.88 12.73 4.38
C GLY A 5 8.86 12.61 5.56
N THR A 6 9.51 11.45 5.75
CA THR A 6 10.47 11.19 6.82
C THR A 6 11.89 10.94 6.28
N LEU A 7 12.10 9.86 5.52
CA LEU A 7 13.40 9.54 4.91
C LEU A 7 13.52 10.06 3.47
N VAL A 8 12.41 10.18 2.78
CA VAL A 8 12.33 10.63 1.40
C VAL A 8 11.18 11.60 1.21
N LYS A 9 11.21 12.35 0.11
CA LYS A 9 10.02 13.05 -0.40
C LYS A 9 9.03 12.03 -0.95
N ASP A 10 7.75 12.35 -0.90
CA ASP A 10 6.69 11.50 -1.42
C ASP A 10 6.98 10.98 -2.83
N ALA A 11 6.64 9.73 -3.08
CA ALA A 11 6.88 9.01 -4.33
C ALA A 11 8.35 8.89 -4.76
N SER A 12 9.31 9.24 -3.93
CA SER A 12 10.73 9.07 -4.26
C SER A 12 11.17 7.62 -4.11
N LEU A 13 12.00 7.15 -5.05
CA LEU A 13 12.71 5.87 -4.96
C LEU A 13 14.19 6.03 -4.58
N LEU A 14 14.56 7.19 -4.07
CA LEU A 14 15.94 7.49 -3.71
C LEU A 14 16.04 7.97 -2.26
N ILE A 15 16.75 7.22 -1.44
CA ILE A 15 17.18 7.63 -0.11
C ILE A 15 18.57 8.26 -0.22
N ASP A 16 18.79 9.33 0.56
CA ASP A 16 20.11 9.93 0.68
C ASP A 16 21.15 8.90 1.14
N ARG A 17 22.32 8.93 0.52
CA ARG A 17 23.42 8.01 0.85
C ARG A 17 23.91 8.14 2.30
N GLU A 18 23.81 9.32 2.87
CA GLU A 18 24.16 9.56 4.26
C GLU A 18 23.20 8.83 5.19
N TYR A 19 21.88 8.91 4.96
CA TYR A 19 20.89 8.13 5.72
C TYR A 19 21.15 6.62 5.61
N MET A 20 21.40 6.12 4.40
CA MET A 20 21.73 4.71 4.18
C MET A 20 22.94 4.26 5.01
N SER A 21 24.00 5.08 5.03
CA SER A 21 25.22 4.84 5.82
C SER A 21 24.95 4.85 7.32
N VAL A 22 24.11 5.77 7.80
CA VAL A 22 23.73 5.84 9.23
C VAL A 22 22.94 4.60 9.63
N ILE A 23 21.96 4.21 8.83
CA ILE A 23 21.12 3.02 9.08
C ILE A 23 22.01 1.76 9.14
N ASP A 24 22.92 1.59 8.19
CA ASP A 24 23.83 0.44 8.16
C ASP A 24 24.72 0.36 9.43
N ARG A 25 25.26 1.50 9.86
CA ARG A 25 26.03 1.60 11.11
C ARG A 25 25.20 1.32 12.38
N LEU A 26 23.91 1.66 12.39
CA LEU A 26 23.01 1.32 13.50
C LEU A 26 22.83 -0.21 13.58
N ILE A 27 22.63 -0.84 12.42
CA ILE A 27 22.49 -2.30 12.32
C ILE A 27 23.78 -2.99 12.77
N ASP A 28 24.95 -2.51 12.36
CA ASP A 28 26.25 -3.08 12.77
C ASP A 28 26.50 -2.96 14.29
N LYS A 29 25.80 -2.05 14.97
CA LYS A 29 25.80 -1.95 16.45
C LYS A 29 24.77 -2.86 17.13
N GLY A 30 24.09 -3.72 16.37
CA GLY A 30 23.09 -4.65 16.88
C GLY A 30 21.69 -4.06 17.04
N ILE A 31 21.42 -2.89 16.48
CA ILE A 31 20.07 -2.28 16.48
C ILE A 31 19.25 -2.93 15.37
N ILE A 32 18.08 -3.47 15.72
CA ILE A 32 17.11 -3.94 14.74
C ILE A 32 16.45 -2.71 14.12
N PHE A 33 16.67 -2.53 12.81
CA PHE A 33 16.04 -1.44 12.06
C PHE A 33 14.81 -1.94 11.32
N VAL A 34 13.67 -1.30 11.57
CA VAL A 34 12.37 -1.67 10.99
C VAL A 34 11.89 -0.53 10.11
N VAL A 35 11.62 -0.81 8.85
CA VAL A 35 10.93 0.09 7.93
C VAL A 35 9.42 -0.11 8.13
N CYS A 36 8.65 0.97 8.24
CA CYS A 36 7.21 0.90 8.47
C CYS A 36 6.52 1.98 7.60
N SER A 37 5.78 1.54 6.57
CA SER A 37 5.17 2.45 5.62
C SER A 37 3.85 1.91 5.06
N GLY A 38 3.07 2.79 4.42
CA GLY A 38 1.92 2.41 3.60
C GLY A 38 2.30 1.80 2.25
N ARG A 39 3.59 1.82 1.88
CA ARG A 39 4.08 1.25 0.63
C ARG A 39 4.03 -0.27 0.62
N GLN A 40 3.95 -0.84 -0.59
CA GLN A 40 4.12 -2.27 -0.82
C GLN A 40 5.58 -2.70 -0.60
N PHE A 41 5.77 -3.95 -0.17
CA PHE A 41 7.10 -4.51 0.07
C PHE A 41 8.07 -4.35 -1.10
N SER A 42 7.63 -4.57 -2.34
CA SER A 42 8.47 -4.43 -3.53
C SER A 42 9.08 -3.03 -3.65
N SER A 43 8.32 -2.00 -3.33
CA SER A 43 8.75 -0.61 -3.31
C SER A 43 9.81 -0.36 -2.22
N GLU A 44 9.52 -0.77 -0.99
CA GLU A 44 10.46 -0.63 0.14
C GLU A 44 11.76 -1.40 -0.11
N PHE A 45 11.64 -2.63 -0.63
CA PHE A 45 12.79 -3.49 -0.91
C PHE A 45 13.71 -2.93 -2.01
N LYS A 46 13.14 -2.25 -3.02
CA LYS A 46 13.88 -1.52 -4.04
C LYS A 46 14.56 -0.28 -3.46
N LEU A 47 13.83 0.47 -2.63
CA LEU A 47 14.30 1.71 -2.03
C LEU A 47 15.54 1.49 -1.13
N PHE A 48 15.57 0.42 -0.36
CA PHE A 48 16.67 0.06 0.53
C PHE A 48 17.69 -0.90 -0.10
N ALA A 49 17.84 -0.93 -1.42
CA ALA A 49 18.64 -1.90 -2.18
C ALA A 49 20.02 -2.24 -1.58
N PRO A 50 20.83 -1.29 -1.08
CA PRO A 50 22.16 -1.60 -0.51
C PRO A 50 22.13 -2.44 0.78
N ILE A 51 21.10 -2.26 1.62
CA ILE A 51 21.00 -2.87 2.96
C ILE A 51 19.73 -3.71 3.15
N LYS A 52 18.95 -3.89 2.10
CA LYS A 52 17.61 -4.50 2.12
C LYS A 52 17.52 -5.86 2.81
N HIS A 53 18.59 -6.64 2.82
CA HIS A 53 18.62 -7.96 3.44
C HIS A 53 18.89 -7.94 4.96
N LYS A 54 19.19 -6.77 5.52
CA LYS A 54 19.46 -6.56 6.94
C LYS A 54 18.26 -5.99 7.71
N LEU A 55 17.15 -5.67 7.03
CA LEU A 55 16.00 -4.94 7.57
C LEU A 55 14.83 -5.85 7.88
N LEU A 56 13.96 -5.38 8.78
CA LEU A 56 12.58 -5.86 8.91
C LEU A 56 11.64 -4.85 8.26
N TYR A 57 10.51 -5.34 7.78
CA TYR A 57 9.53 -4.56 7.03
C TYR A 57 8.14 -4.70 7.63
N ILE A 58 7.47 -3.58 7.83
CA ILE A 58 6.05 -3.47 8.14
C ILE A 58 5.45 -2.67 6.98
N THR A 59 4.77 -3.36 6.06
CA THR A 59 4.30 -2.79 4.80
C THR A 59 2.79 -2.66 4.75
N ASP A 60 2.30 -1.98 3.71
CA ASP A 60 0.88 -1.86 3.41
C ASP A 60 0.04 -1.34 4.58
N GLY A 61 0.56 -0.33 5.30
CA GLY A 61 -0.13 0.27 6.44
C GLY A 61 -0.17 -0.60 7.70
N GLY A 62 0.78 -1.55 7.85
CA GLY A 62 0.87 -2.41 9.02
C GLY A 62 0.23 -3.79 8.86
N THR A 63 -0.34 -4.09 7.70
CA THR A 63 -1.03 -5.37 7.44
C THR A 63 -0.08 -6.53 7.19
N VAL A 64 1.17 -6.25 6.83
CA VAL A 64 2.22 -7.26 6.64
C VAL A 64 3.43 -6.94 7.49
N VAL A 65 3.91 -7.92 8.24
CA VAL A 65 5.22 -7.91 8.91
C VAL A 65 6.06 -9.00 8.30
N ARG A 66 7.24 -8.66 7.79
CA ARG A 66 8.10 -9.63 7.09
C ARG A 66 9.58 -9.35 7.22
N THR A 67 10.36 -10.41 7.06
CA THR A 67 11.77 -10.33 6.68
C THR A 67 11.89 -10.28 5.15
N PRO A 68 13.08 -10.08 4.58
CA PRO A 68 13.31 -10.24 3.15
C PRO A 68 12.92 -11.61 2.58
N LYS A 69 12.88 -12.64 3.41
CA LYS A 69 12.74 -14.05 3.00
C LYS A 69 11.35 -14.63 3.29
N GLU A 70 10.69 -14.15 4.33
CA GLU A 70 9.46 -14.77 4.81
C GLU A 70 8.49 -13.73 5.40
N ILE A 71 7.21 -14.01 5.28
CA ILE A 71 6.14 -13.26 5.91
C ILE A 71 5.96 -13.81 7.32
N LEU A 72 6.13 -12.95 8.33
CA LEU A 72 5.97 -13.29 9.74
C LEU A 72 4.52 -13.17 10.19
N LYS A 73 3.79 -12.18 9.64
CA LYS A 73 2.39 -11.93 9.96
C LYS A 73 1.71 -11.22 8.80
N THR A 74 0.46 -11.61 8.53
CA THR A 74 -0.48 -10.88 7.66
C THR A 74 -1.81 -10.71 8.38
N ASN A 75 -2.58 -9.71 7.93
CA ASN A 75 -3.95 -9.49 8.36
C ASN A 75 -4.84 -9.34 7.12
N PRO A 76 -5.34 -10.45 6.51
CA PRO A 76 -6.18 -10.39 5.34
C PRO A 76 -7.57 -9.82 5.66
N MET A 77 -8.16 -9.14 4.68
CA MET A 77 -9.54 -8.65 4.73
C MET A 77 -10.52 -9.78 4.40
N ASP A 78 -11.68 -9.75 5.01
CA ASP A 78 -12.78 -10.63 4.62
C ASP A 78 -13.19 -10.41 3.16
N GLU A 79 -13.45 -11.50 2.45
CA GLU A 79 -13.76 -11.48 1.01
C GLU A 79 -14.99 -10.62 0.69
N ASP A 80 -16.04 -10.73 1.50
CA ASP A 80 -17.27 -9.94 1.32
C ASP A 80 -17.04 -8.45 1.51
N ILE A 81 -16.06 -8.07 2.35
CA ILE A 81 -15.73 -6.67 2.63
C ILE A 81 -15.03 -6.06 1.41
N TRP A 82 -13.88 -6.60 0.99
CA TRP A 82 -13.15 -5.98 -0.11
C TRP A 82 -13.89 -6.08 -1.46
N LYS A 83 -14.62 -7.18 -1.73
CA LYS A 83 -15.50 -7.28 -2.91
C LYS A 83 -16.66 -6.29 -2.86
N GLY A 84 -17.22 -6.08 -1.68
CA GLY A 84 -18.25 -5.06 -1.46
C GLY A 84 -17.74 -3.65 -1.70
N MET A 85 -16.51 -3.34 -1.24
CA MET A 85 -15.85 -2.07 -1.51
C MET A 85 -15.65 -1.82 -3.01
N CYS A 86 -15.17 -2.84 -3.76
CA CYS A 86 -15.04 -2.75 -5.22
C CYS A 86 -16.35 -2.36 -5.90
N ARG A 87 -17.45 -3.06 -5.57
CA ARG A 87 -18.78 -2.79 -6.16
C ARG A 87 -19.23 -1.38 -5.84
N MET A 88 -19.07 -0.96 -4.60
CA MET A 88 -19.49 0.37 -4.17
C MET A 88 -18.71 1.49 -4.89
N VAL A 89 -17.40 1.34 -5.08
CA VAL A 89 -16.62 2.34 -5.83
C VAL A 89 -17.09 2.42 -7.27
N ARG A 90 -17.32 1.29 -7.93
CA ARG A 90 -17.85 1.25 -9.30
C ARG A 90 -19.20 1.96 -9.44
N ASP A 91 -20.11 1.71 -8.49
CA ASP A 91 -21.50 2.15 -8.59
C ASP A 91 -21.68 3.59 -8.10
N GLU A 92 -20.98 4.00 -7.04
CA GLU A 92 -21.24 5.26 -6.33
C GLU A 92 -20.09 6.27 -6.46
N LEU A 93 -18.87 5.84 -6.81
CA LEU A 93 -17.69 6.69 -6.92
C LEU A 93 -16.96 6.51 -8.29
N PRO A 94 -17.68 6.63 -9.43
CA PRO A 94 -17.10 6.35 -10.75
C PRO A 94 -15.97 7.28 -11.18
N ALA A 95 -15.74 8.36 -10.44
CA ALA A 95 -14.60 9.27 -10.66
C ALA A 95 -13.33 8.82 -9.93
N CYS A 96 -13.43 7.79 -9.09
CA CYS A 96 -12.29 7.25 -8.32
C CYS A 96 -11.74 5.99 -8.96
N ASP A 97 -10.43 5.89 -8.99
CA ASP A 97 -9.72 4.63 -9.20
C ASP A 97 -9.64 3.83 -7.90
N TYR A 98 -9.34 2.54 -8.01
CA TYR A 98 -9.13 1.67 -6.86
C TYR A 98 -8.22 0.49 -7.20
N PHE A 99 -7.65 -0.09 -6.17
CA PHE A 99 -6.90 -1.33 -6.29
C PHE A 99 -7.00 -2.17 -5.01
N ALA A 100 -6.80 -3.48 -5.17
CA ALA A 100 -6.71 -4.43 -4.07
C ALA A 100 -5.28 -4.98 -3.97
N ALA A 101 -4.70 -5.01 -2.78
CA ALA A 101 -3.34 -5.45 -2.54
C ALA A 101 -3.29 -6.79 -1.81
N THR A 102 -2.39 -7.65 -2.25
CA THR A 102 -1.85 -8.80 -1.50
C THR A 102 -0.47 -8.42 -0.96
N PRO A 103 0.18 -9.27 -0.13
CA PRO A 103 1.55 -9.00 0.33
C PRO A 103 2.59 -8.79 -0.77
N ASP A 104 2.33 -9.27 -1.99
CA ASP A 104 3.31 -9.25 -3.08
C ASP A 104 2.84 -8.49 -4.33
N PHE A 105 1.52 -8.33 -4.55
CA PHE A 105 0.97 -7.72 -5.76
C PHE A 105 -0.21 -6.81 -5.46
N CYS A 106 -0.39 -5.77 -6.29
CA CYS A 106 -1.63 -5.00 -6.35
C CYS A 106 -2.39 -5.33 -7.63
N PHE A 107 -3.71 -5.48 -7.54
CA PHE A 107 -4.62 -5.72 -8.65
C PHE A 107 -5.45 -4.48 -8.93
N ALA A 108 -5.47 -4.03 -10.18
CA ALA A 108 -6.33 -2.96 -10.68
C ALA A 108 -7.03 -3.41 -11.97
N GLU A 109 -8.14 -2.78 -12.33
CA GLU A 109 -8.94 -3.16 -13.50
C GLU A 109 -8.61 -2.35 -14.74
N ASP A 110 -7.97 -1.20 -14.57
CA ASP A 110 -7.49 -0.36 -15.66
C ASP A 110 -5.98 -0.17 -15.58
N GLY A 111 -5.25 -0.96 -16.38
CA GLY A 111 -3.79 -0.84 -16.52
C GLY A 111 -3.33 0.45 -17.19
N GLY A 112 -4.24 1.20 -17.82
CA GLY A 112 -3.99 2.52 -18.41
C GLY A 112 -4.27 3.68 -17.47
N SER A 113 -4.84 3.44 -16.28
CA SER A 113 -5.20 4.51 -15.36
C SER A 113 -3.99 5.27 -14.81
N PRO A 114 -4.16 6.55 -14.49
CA PRO A 114 -3.09 7.35 -13.88
C PRO A 114 -2.56 6.74 -12.58
N VAL A 115 -3.41 6.15 -11.74
CA VAL A 115 -2.98 5.53 -10.49
C VAL A 115 -2.16 4.27 -10.74
N PHE A 116 -2.51 3.46 -11.73
CA PHE A 116 -1.74 2.26 -12.09
C PHE A 116 -0.30 2.64 -12.46
N HIS A 117 -0.13 3.64 -13.33
CA HIS A 117 1.17 4.15 -13.73
C HIS A 117 1.93 4.80 -12.57
N LEU A 118 1.25 5.60 -11.75
CA LEU A 118 1.85 6.24 -10.57
C LEU A 118 2.45 5.19 -9.62
N LEU A 119 1.67 4.17 -9.27
CA LEU A 119 2.12 3.12 -8.34
C LEU A 119 3.25 2.28 -8.93
N ARG A 120 3.11 1.84 -10.20
CA ARG A 120 4.14 1.03 -10.86
C ARG A 120 5.43 1.80 -11.11
N ASP A 121 5.33 2.99 -11.70
CA ASP A 121 6.48 3.70 -12.26
C ASP A 121 7.14 4.64 -11.23
N SER A 122 6.36 5.28 -10.35
CA SER A 122 6.89 6.22 -9.36
C SER A 122 7.12 5.59 -7.98
N TYR A 123 6.21 4.71 -7.53
CA TYR A 123 6.36 4.03 -6.24
C TYR A 123 7.05 2.66 -6.34
N GLY A 124 7.15 2.08 -7.54
CA GLY A 124 7.80 0.79 -7.77
C GLY A 124 7.01 -0.41 -7.26
N PHE A 125 5.69 -0.30 -7.21
CA PHE A 125 4.79 -1.40 -6.84
C PHE A 125 4.75 -2.48 -7.93
N GLU A 126 4.50 -3.72 -7.53
CA GLU A 126 4.20 -4.82 -8.44
C GLU A 126 2.69 -4.81 -8.75
N MET A 127 2.35 -4.19 -9.87
CA MET A 127 0.97 -4.02 -10.33
C MET A 127 0.57 -5.10 -11.34
N ARG A 128 -0.67 -5.57 -11.22
CA ARG A 128 -1.29 -6.52 -12.18
C ARG A 128 -2.65 -6.00 -12.61
N GLU A 129 -2.87 -5.97 -13.91
CA GLU A 129 -4.17 -5.69 -14.48
C GLU A 129 -5.02 -6.97 -14.50
N VAL A 130 -6.29 -6.85 -14.17
CA VAL A 130 -7.29 -7.92 -14.21
C VAL A 130 -8.62 -7.36 -14.74
N ASP A 131 -9.41 -8.20 -15.40
CA ASP A 131 -10.70 -7.77 -15.96
C ASP A 131 -11.72 -7.38 -14.88
N ASP A 132 -11.68 -8.05 -13.73
CA ASP A 132 -12.63 -7.82 -12.62
C ASP A 132 -12.01 -8.33 -11.31
N ILE A 133 -11.68 -7.38 -10.41
CA ILE A 133 -11.11 -7.71 -9.10
C ILE A 133 -12.08 -8.59 -8.30
N THR A 134 -13.39 -8.40 -8.40
CA THR A 134 -14.36 -9.18 -7.62
C THR A 134 -14.44 -10.66 -8.01
N ARG A 135 -13.86 -11.05 -9.14
CA ARG A 135 -13.76 -12.44 -9.60
C ARG A 135 -12.48 -13.15 -9.15
N LEU A 136 -11.58 -12.43 -8.48
CA LEU A 136 -10.38 -13.05 -7.92
C LEU A 136 -10.79 -14.07 -6.84
N ASP A 137 -10.28 -15.30 -6.97
CA ASP A 137 -10.36 -16.33 -5.93
C ASP A 137 -9.12 -16.16 -5.01
N ARG A 138 -9.19 -15.20 -4.08
CA ARG A 138 -8.09 -14.80 -3.21
C ARG A 138 -8.56 -14.63 -1.77
N ASN A 139 -7.81 -15.20 -0.84
CA ASN A 139 -8.00 -15.07 0.61
C ASN A 139 -6.87 -14.29 1.31
N ASP A 140 -6.02 -13.62 0.53
CA ASP A 140 -4.84 -12.89 0.98
C ASP A 140 -4.86 -11.42 0.56
N ILE A 141 -6.03 -10.87 0.27
CA ILE A 141 -6.19 -9.42 0.10
C ILE A 141 -6.05 -8.77 1.47
N ILE A 142 -5.05 -7.91 1.63
CA ILE A 142 -4.68 -7.27 2.89
C ILE A 142 -5.07 -5.80 2.96
N LYS A 143 -5.30 -5.19 1.82
CA LYS A 143 -5.58 -3.76 1.70
C LYS A 143 -6.44 -3.50 0.47
N PHE A 144 -7.38 -2.59 0.61
CA PHE A 144 -8.13 -2.00 -0.49
C PHE A 144 -7.93 -0.48 -0.46
N THR A 145 -7.62 0.13 -1.58
CA THR A 145 -7.36 1.57 -1.65
C THR A 145 -8.23 2.20 -2.71
N VAL A 146 -8.85 3.33 -2.35
CA VAL A 146 -9.55 4.23 -3.28
C VAL A 146 -8.64 5.41 -3.56
N PHE A 147 -8.60 5.86 -4.80
CA PHE A 147 -7.76 6.95 -5.27
C PHE A 147 -8.54 7.96 -6.11
N HIS A 148 -8.27 9.24 -5.88
CA HIS A 148 -8.61 10.32 -6.79
C HIS A 148 -7.54 11.42 -6.64
N PRO A 149 -7.02 12.01 -7.72
CA PRO A 149 -5.84 12.89 -7.67
C PRO A 149 -5.96 14.11 -6.74
N ASP A 150 -7.19 14.56 -6.44
CA ASP A 150 -7.38 15.78 -5.65
C ASP A 150 -8.48 15.70 -4.57
N LYS A 151 -9.39 14.72 -4.62
CA LYS A 151 -10.65 14.76 -3.87
C LYS A 151 -11.09 13.42 -3.26
N CYS A 152 -10.20 12.47 -3.12
CA CYS A 152 -10.56 11.13 -2.68
C CYS A 152 -11.27 11.15 -1.32
N GLU A 153 -10.70 11.84 -0.34
CA GLU A 153 -11.30 11.98 0.99
C GLU A 153 -12.67 12.66 0.91
N GLU A 154 -12.79 13.77 0.16
CA GLU A 154 -14.05 14.51 -0.02
C GLU A 154 -15.16 13.63 -0.63
N LEU A 155 -14.81 12.83 -1.65
CA LEU A 155 -15.76 11.94 -2.33
C LEU A 155 -16.12 10.71 -1.47
N CYS A 156 -15.17 10.16 -0.72
CA CYS A 156 -15.39 8.98 0.11
C CYS A 156 -16.13 9.28 1.42
N THR A 157 -15.94 10.47 2.00
CA THR A 157 -16.50 10.85 3.31
C THR A 157 -18.01 10.69 3.41
N PRO A 158 -18.86 11.12 2.43
CA PRO A 158 -20.30 11.05 2.57
C PRO A 158 -20.88 9.65 2.42
N VAL A 159 -20.24 8.75 1.68
CA VAL A 159 -20.83 7.46 1.29
C VAL A 159 -19.95 6.27 1.65
N PHE A 160 -18.71 6.27 1.23
CA PHE A 160 -17.82 5.11 1.36
C PHE A 160 -17.36 4.88 2.81
N ILE A 161 -16.88 5.93 3.48
CA ILE A 161 -16.40 5.82 4.86
C ILE A 161 -17.51 5.36 5.82
N PRO A 162 -18.72 5.94 5.83
CA PRO A 162 -19.80 5.47 6.69
C PRO A 162 -20.25 4.03 6.45
N ALA A 163 -20.15 3.55 5.22
CA ALA A 163 -20.54 2.18 4.87
C ALA A 163 -19.57 1.11 5.43
N TRP A 164 -18.28 1.46 5.54
CA TRP A 164 -17.24 0.48 5.81
C TRP A 164 -16.49 0.67 7.13
N ASN A 165 -16.53 1.84 7.78
CA ASN A 165 -15.73 2.14 8.99
C ASN A 165 -16.01 1.26 10.21
N LYS A 166 -17.10 0.47 10.21
CA LYS A 166 -17.40 -0.52 11.24
C LYS A 166 -16.90 -1.93 10.92
N LYS A 167 -16.44 -2.15 9.68
CA LYS A 167 -16.05 -3.47 9.17
C LYS A 167 -14.57 -3.54 8.81
N ALA A 168 -13.94 -2.39 8.59
CA ALA A 168 -12.55 -2.26 8.24
C ALA A 168 -11.98 -0.96 8.84
N HIS A 169 -10.66 -0.90 8.99
CA HIS A 169 -9.98 0.34 9.35
C HIS A 169 -9.79 1.19 8.10
N LEU A 170 -10.37 2.39 8.10
CA LEU A 170 -10.26 3.34 6.99
C LEU A 170 -9.47 4.56 7.43
N ALA A 171 -8.48 4.94 6.64
CA ALA A 171 -7.65 6.12 6.88
C ALA A 171 -7.46 6.92 5.59
N ALA A 172 -7.74 8.23 5.65
CA ALA A 172 -7.33 9.14 4.60
C ALA A 172 -5.81 9.36 4.68
N ALA A 173 -5.14 9.29 3.52
CA ALA A 173 -3.73 9.58 3.38
C ALA A 173 -3.56 10.68 2.32
N GLY A 174 -3.38 11.92 2.79
CA GLY A 174 -3.47 13.10 1.93
C GLY A 174 -4.89 13.33 1.42
N LYS A 175 -5.00 14.04 0.32
CA LYS A 175 -6.28 14.29 -0.37
C LYS A 175 -6.62 13.20 -1.39
N GLU A 176 -5.61 12.44 -1.77
CA GLU A 176 -5.63 11.53 -2.92
C GLU A 176 -6.05 10.12 -2.57
N TRP A 177 -5.90 9.70 -1.31
CA TRP A 177 -6.03 8.28 -0.93
C TRP A 177 -7.00 8.07 0.21
N VAL A 178 -7.77 6.98 0.14
CA VAL A 178 -8.43 6.34 1.27
C VAL A 178 -7.99 4.87 1.33
N ASP A 179 -7.16 4.55 2.31
CA ASP A 179 -6.67 3.21 2.57
C ASP A 179 -7.63 2.45 3.49
N CYS A 180 -7.90 1.19 3.17
CA CYS A 180 -8.79 0.32 3.90
C CYS A 180 -8.04 -0.98 4.24
N ASN A 181 -7.92 -1.27 5.51
CA ASN A 181 -7.25 -2.45 6.05
C ASN A 181 -8.22 -3.28 6.91
N ALA A 182 -7.88 -4.55 7.17
CA ALA A 182 -8.65 -5.41 8.06
C ALA A 182 -8.58 -4.94 9.53
#